data_f3c3ec3f91f8b71519f8f5c73460ce87
#
_entry.id   f3c3ec3f91f8b71519f8f5c73460ce87
#
_cell.length_a   1.000
_cell.length_b   1.000
_cell.length_c   1.000
_cell.angle_alpha   90.00
_cell.angle_beta   90.00
_cell.angle_gamma   90.00
#
_symmetry.space_group_name_H-M   'P 1'
#
loop_
_entity.id
_entity.type
_entity.pdbx_description
1 polymer ?
#
loop_
_entity_poly.entity_id
_entity_poly.type
_entity_poly.pdbx_seq_one_letter_code
_entity_poly.pdbx_strand_id
1 'polypeptide(L)'
;MSSETWELIQKMSVKDAELQLALQCAPLIAGLKVSNLLILDRSGMESVKRILSGSCISFFLLAMAEHKVTLLLYQEKKLSDYLAEERNREFLQRYGYGEMDLQNILRAFWVRYQAHLQKKEDFPHEMGILLGYPVEDVEGFILHKGKNYLCAGYWKVYVN
;
A
#
# COMPACT_ATOMS: atom_id res chain seq x y z
N MET A 1 18.60 -5.79 0.54
CA MET A 1 18.88 -5.70 -0.92
C MET A 1 20.11 -4.84 -1.08
N SER A 2 21.15 -5.31 -1.81
CA SER A 2 22.38 -4.54 -1.96
C SER A 2 22.17 -3.32 -2.85
N SER A 3 23.02 -2.27 -2.71
CA SER A 3 22.97 -1.07 -3.55
C SER A 3 23.16 -1.42 -5.03
N GLU A 4 23.98 -2.42 -5.33
CA GLU A 4 24.23 -2.91 -6.70
C GLU A 4 22.98 -3.53 -7.33
N THR A 5 22.20 -4.30 -6.57
CA THR A 5 20.93 -4.85 -7.04
C THR A 5 19.92 -3.74 -7.34
N TRP A 6 19.90 -2.68 -6.53
CA TRP A 6 19.03 -1.53 -6.73
C TRP A 6 19.43 -0.71 -7.96
N GLU A 7 20.73 -0.50 -8.21
CA GLU A 7 21.23 0.16 -9.41
C GLU A 7 20.96 -0.66 -10.69
N LEU A 8 21.08 -1.99 -10.63
CA LEU A 8 20.73 -2.88 -11.73
C LEU A 8 19.23 -2.79 -12.07
N ILE A 9 18.38 -2.79 -11.03
CA ILE A 9 16.93 -2.62 -11.18
C ILE A 9 16.59 -1.26 -11.80
N GLN A 10 17.27 -0.18 -11.41
CA GLN A 10 17.05 1.14 -12.00
C GLN A 10 17.55 1.27 -13.47
N LYS A 11 18.59 0.53 -13.80
CA LYS A 11 19.16 0.51 -15.18
C LYS A 11 18.39 -0.40 -16.14
N MET A 12 17.68 -1.40 -15.62
CA MET A 12 16.75 -2.17 -16.43
C MET A 12 15.58 -1.26 -16.81
N SER A 13 15.39 -1.04 -18.10
CA SER A 13 14.20 -0.37 -18.63
C SER A 13 12.99 -1.26 -18.34
N VAL A 14 12.47 -1.16 -17.11
CA VAL A 14 11.41 -2.05 -16.61
C VAL A 14 10.08 -1.58 -17.18
N LYS A 15 9.89 -1.83 -18.48
CA LYS A 15 8.56 -1.76 -19.12
C LYS A 15 7.76 -3.03 -18.87
N ASP A 16 8.39 -4.04 -18.28
CA ASP A 16 7.75 -5.32 -18.01
C ASP A 16 6.94 -5.27 -16.71
N ALA A 17 5.63 -5.30 -16.86
CA ALA A 17 4.70 -5.27 -15.74
C ALA A 17 4.87 -6.47 -14.79
N GLU A 18 5.31 -7.62 -15.31
CA GLU A 18 5.57 -8.84 -14.53
C GLU A 18 6.73 -8.62 -13.57
N LEU A 19 7.81 -8.04 -14.08
CA LEU A 19 8.98 -7.74 -13.26
C LEU A 19 8.69 -6.66 -12.23
N GLN A 20 7.94 -5.62 -12.57
CA GLN A 20 7.51 -4.59 -11.61
C GLN A 20 6.64 -5.20 -10.51
N LEU A 21 5.70 -6.07 -10.87
CA LEU A 21 4.86 -6.79 -9.91
C LEU A 21 5.71 -7.65 -8.97
N ALA A 22 6.64 -8.42 -9.52
CA ALA A 22 7.53 -9.28 -8.73
C ALA A 22 8.41 -8.46 -7.78
N LEU A 23 9.04 -7.39 -8.26
CA LEU A 23 9.96 -6.58 -7.45
C LEU A 23 9.24 -5.79 -6.34
N GLN A 24 8.08 -5.18 -6.65
CA GLN A 24 7.36 -4.35 -5.70
C GLN A 24 6.49 -5.17 -4.75
N CYS A 25 5.93 -6.29 -5.21
CA CYS A 25 4.89 -7.02 -4.48
C CYS A 25 5.32 -8.43 -4.05
N ALA A 26 6.60 -8.78 -4.10
CA ALA A 26 7.10 -10.09 -3.66
C ALA A 26 6.60 -10.50 -2.25
N PRO A 27 6.61 -9.64 -1.22
CA PRO A 27 6.11 -10.01 0.10
C PRO A 27 4.60 -10.32 0.12
N LEU A 28 3.80 -9.63 -0.69
CA LEU A 28 2.38 -9.92 -0.84
C LEU A 28 2.16 -11.26 -1.56
N ILE A 29 2.88 -11.48 -2.65
CA ILE A 29 2.81 -12.72 -3.44
C ILE A 29 3.22 -13.92 -2.58
N ALA A 30 4.27 -13.76 -1.76
CA ALA A 30 4.72 -14.78 -0.81
C ALA A 30 3.80 -14.95 0.42
N GLY A 31 2.74 -14.15 0.53
CA GLY A 31 1.79 -14.20 1.66
C GLY A 31 2.30 -13.62 2.97
N LEU A 32 3.45 -12.93 2.96
CA LEU A 32 4.08 -12.29 4.12
C LEU A 32 3.46 -10.93 4.46
N LYS A 33 2.74 -10.31 3.52
CA LYS A 33 1.99 -9.07 3.71
C LYS A 33 0.54 -9.24 3.30
N VAL A 34 -0.34 -8.47 3.89
CA VAL A 34 -1.78 -8.46 3.57
C VAL A 34 -2.09 -7.64 2.31
N SER A 35 -1.25 -6.64 2.03
CA SER A 35 -1.37 -5.74 0.89
C SER A 35 -0.03 -5.12 0.51
N ASN A 36 0.03 -4.51 -0.67
CA ASN A 36 1.18 -3.72 -1.11
C ASN A 36 0.76 -2.68 -2.17
N LEU A 37 1.53 -1.59 -2.27
CA LEU A 37 1.39 -0.66 -3.39
C LEU A 37 2.14 -1.20 -4.62
N LEU A 38 1.53 -1.03 -5.78
CA LEU A 38 2.15 -1.23 -7.09
C LEU A 38 2.02 0.05 -7.90
N ILE A 39 3.16 0.60 -8.30
CA ILE A 39 3.23 1.74 -9.21
C ILE A 39 3.85 1.27 -10.52
N LEU A 40 3.12 1.41 -11.61
CA LEU A 40 3.57 0.97 -12.94
C LEU A 40 3.13 1.93 -14.04
N ASP A 41 3.67 1.73 -15.24
CA ASP A 41 3.20 2.45 -16.43
C ASP A 41 1.80 1.99 -16.81
N ARG A 42 0.95 2.90 -17.27
CA ARG A 42 -0.44 2.60 -17.68
C ARG A 42 -0.51 1.48 -18.72
N SER A 43 0.48 1.40 -19.60
CA SER A 43 0.56 0.33 -20.61
C SER A 43 0.69 -1.07 -20.02
N GLY A 44 1.19 -1.19 -18.78
CA GLY A 44 1.31 -2.47 -18.06
C GLY A 44 0.04 -2.94 -17.37
N MET A 45 -1.00 -2.11 -17.30
CA MET A 45 -2.21 -2.40 -16.52
C MET A 45 -2.94 -3.68 -16.97
N GLU A 46 -3.07 -3.89 -18.29
CA GLU A 46 -3.72 -5.08 -18.82
C GLU A 46 -2.93 -6.37 -18.55
N SER A 47 -1.59 -6.29 -18.56
CA SER A 47 -0.74 -7.42 -18.17
C SER A 47 -0.93 -7.76 -16.70
N VAL A 48 -0.95 -6.77 -15.81
CA VAL A 48 -1.21 -6.98 -14.37
C VAL A 48 -2.59 -7.60 -14.15
N LYS A 49 -3.65 -7.08 -14.78
CA LYS A 49 -5.00 -7.66 -14.68
C LYS A 49 -5.01 -9.13 -15.08
N ARG A 50 -4.36 -9.47 -16.21
CA ARG A 50 -4.27 -10.85 -16.70
C ARG A 50 -3.54 -11.76 -15.72
N ILE A 51 -2.41 -11.31 -15.15
CA ILE A 51 -1.63 -12.08 -14.15
C ILE A 51 -2.46 -12.31 -12.89
N LEU A 52 -3.15 -11.28 -12.41
CA LEU A 52 -3.93 -11.35 -11.18
C LEU A 52 -5.25 -12.13 -11.34
N SER A 53 -5.80 -12.27 -12.55
CA SER A 53 -7.11 -12.88 -12.82
C SER A 53 -7.22 -14.34 -12.36
N GLY A 54 -6.11 -15.06 -12.20
CA GLY A 54 -6.06 -16.44 -11.68
C GLY A 54 -5.53 -16.56 -10.26
N SER A 55 -5.35 -15.44 -9.54
CA SER A 55 -4.74 -15.40 -8.21
C SER A 55 -5.76 -15.03 -7.13
N CYS A 56 -5.36 -15.18 -5.86
CA CYS A 56 -6.13 -14.69 -4.71
C CYS A 56 -5.85 -13.20 -4.39
N ILE A 57 -5.15 -12.49 -5.28
CA ILE A 57 -4.80 -11.08 -5.09
C ILE A 57 -5.79 -10.22 -5.87
N SER A 58 -6.48 -9.36 -5.15
CA SER A 58 -7.35 -8.31 -5.69
C SER A 58 -6.56 -7.01 -5.84
N PHE A 59 -7.09 -6.07 -6.62
CA PHE A 59 -6.51 -4.74 -6.71
C PHE A 59 -7.57 -3.63 -6.60
N PHE A 60 -7.14 -2.50 -6.05
CA PHE A 60 -7.94 -1.28 -5.99
C PHE A 60 -7.14 -0.14 -6.62
N LEU A 61 -7.77 0.60 -7.55
CA LEU A 61 -7.14 1.72 -8.22
C LEU A 61 -7.13 2.95 -7.32
N LEU A 62 -5.95 3.37 -6.87
CA LEU A 62 -5.78 4.54 -6.01
C LEU A 62 -5.61 5.83 -6.80
N ALA A 63 -4.78 5.82 -7.84
CA ALA A 63 -4.53 7.00 -8.65
C ALA A 63 -4.16 6.64 -10.09
N MET A 64 -4.49 7.57 -10.99
CA MET A 64 -4.10 7.50 -12.39
C MET A 64 -3.56 8.85 -12.82
N ALA A 65 -2.28 8.89 -13.18
CA ALA A 65 -1.61 10.02 -13.80
C ALA A 65 -1.48 9.80 -15.32
N GLU A 66 -0.88 10.75 -16.01
CA GLU A 66 -0.74 10.68 -17.48
C GLU A 66 -0.07 9.37 -17.94
N HIS A 67 1.04 8.99 -17.30
CA HIS A 67 1.82 7.80 -17.67
C HIS A 67 1.84 6.71 -16.61
N LYS A 68 1.42 6.98 -15.38
CA LYS A 68 1.53 6.08 -14.24
C LYS A 68 0.17 5.74 -13.64
N VAL A 69 0.08 4.53 -13.11
CA VAL A 69 -1.05 4.07 -12.30
C VAL A 69 -0.54 3.58 -10.95
N THR A 70 -1.28 3.89 -9.89
CA THR A 70 -1.02 3.42 -8.53
C THR A 70 -2.15 2.51 -8.11
N LEU A 71 -1.82 1.27 -7.79
CA LEU A 71 -2.73 0.24 -7.34
C LEU A 71 -2.40 -0.15 -5.89
N LEU A 72 -3.42 -0.39 -5.09
CA LEU A 72 -3.30 -1.20 -3.88
C LEU A 72 -3.63 -2.65 -4.27
N LEU A 73 -2.67 -3.54 -4.13
CA LEU A 73 -2.86 -4.97 -4.28
C LEU A 73 -3.08 -5.58 -2.90
N TYR A 74 -4.03 -6.51 -2.75
CA TYR A 74 -4.35 -7.07 -1.45
C TYR A 74 -4.96 -8.48 -1.55
N GLN A 75 -4.80 -9.26 -0.49
CA GLN A 75 -5.56 -10.49 -0.28
C GLN A 75 -6.80 -10.15 0.53
N GLU A 76 -7.99 -10.23 -0.09
CA GLU A 76 -9.24 -9.69 0.45
C GLU A 76 -9.53 -10.17 1.89
N LYS A 77 -9.52 -11.50 2.10
CA LYS A 77 -9.76 -12.07 3.42
C LYS A 77 -8.72 -11.61 4.45
N LYS A 78 -7.43 -11.67 4.11
CA LYS A 78 -6.35 -11.30 5.04
C LYS A 78 -6.39 -9.82 5.40
N LEU A 79 -6.62 -8.94 4.43
CA LEU A 79 -6.72 -7.51 4.70
C LEU A 79 -7.97 -7.22 5.54
N SER A 80 -9.11 -7.84 5.22
CA SER A 80 -10.34 -7.68 6.01
C SER A 80 -10.16 -8.13 7.46
N ASP A 81 -9.58 -9.31 7.67
CA ASP A 81 -9.30 -9.85 9.00
C ASP A 81 -8.34 -8.91 9.78
N TYR A 82 -7.28 -8.42 9.12
CA TYR A 82 -6.32 -7.48 9.71
C TYR A 82 -6.96 -6.15 10.12
N LEU A 83 -7.80 -5.56 9.26
CA LEU A 83 -8.49 -4.30 9.58
C LEU A 83 -9.55 -4.46 10.69
N ALA A 84 -10.07 -5.68 10.87
CA ALA A 84 -11.03 -6.01 11.94
C ALA A 84 -10.37 -6.22 13.30
N GLU A 85 -9.04 -6.36 13.38
CA GLU A 85 -8.33 -6.42 14.67
C GLU A 85 -8.64 -5.15 15.49
N GLU A 86 -8.82 -5.32 16.81
CA GLU A 86 -9.30 -4.26 17.70
C GLU A 86 -8.52 -2.94 17.56
N ARG A 87 -7.19 -3.01 17.59
CA ARG A 87 -6.33 -1.81 17.48
C ARG A 87 -6.45 -1.12 16.13
N ASN A 88 -6.49 -1.87 15.04
CA ASN A 88 -6.63 -1.32 13.69
C ASN A 88 -8.00 -0.68 13.52
N ARG A 89 -9.06 -1.32 14.02
CA ARG A 89 -10.43 -0.80 14.00
C ARG A 89 -10.53 0.49 14.81
N GLU A 90 -10.00 0.54 16.02
CA GLU A 90 -9.98 1.76 16.86
C GLU A 90 -9.23 2.91 16.19
N PHE A 91 -8.07 2.59 15.58
CA PHE A 91 -7.33 3.60 14.80
C PHE A 91 -8.20 4.14 13.66
N LEU A 92 -8.79 3.27 12.84
CA LEU A 92 -9.63 3.67 11.71
C LEU A 92 -10.87 4.46 12.16
N GLN A 93 -11.49 4.10 13.28
CA GLN A 93 -12.63 4.83 13.85
C GLN A 93 -12.26 6.28 14.18
N ARG A 94 -11.07 6.53 14.75
CA ARG A 94 -10.58 7.91 15.04
C ARG A 94 -10.43 8.75 13.78
N TYR A 95 -10.21 8.12 12.62
CA TYR A 95 -10.11 8.77 11.32
C TYR A 95 -11.43 8.78 10.53
N GLY A 96 -12.55 8.39 11.18
CA GLY A 96 -13.89 8.53 10.61
C GLY A 96 -14.33 7.38 9.71
N TYR A 97 -13.64 6.23 9.73
CA TYR A 97 -14.04 5.06 8.92
C TYR A 97 -15.21 4.28 9.53
N GLY A 98 -15.46 4.42 10.85
CA GLY A 98 -16.57 3.75 11.51
C GLY A 98 -16.52 2.22 11.37
N GLU A 99 -17.70 1.58 11.43
CA GLU A 99 -17.87 0.15 11.20
C GLU A 99 -18.15 -0.13 9.72
N MET A 100 -17.14 0.06 8.88
CA MET A 100 -17.22 -0.15 7.44
C MET A 100 -16.66 -1.51 7.06
N ASP A 101 -17.24 -2.14 6.03
CA ASP A 101 -16.61 -3.27 5.35
C ASP A 101 -15.39 -2.81 4.55
N LEU A 102 -14.56 -3.76 4.11
CA LEU A 102 -13.33 -3.48 3.37
C LEU A 102 -13.56 -2.58 2.15
N GLN A 103 -14.62 -2.81 1.38
CA GLN A 103 -14.87 -2.04 0.15
C GLN A 103 -15.23 -0.59 0.47
N ASN A 104 -15.98 -0.35 1.54
CA ASN A 104 -16.32 1.00 1.98
C ASN A 104 -15.11 1.71 2.60
N ILE A 105 -14.24 0.99 3.34
CA ILE A 105 -12.96 1.52 3.83
C ILE A 105 -12.09 1.98 2.64
N LEU A 106 -11.92 1.14 1.62
CA LEU A 106 -11.11 1.47 0.45
C LEU A 106 -11.66 2.68 -0.33
N ARG A 107 -12.99 2.79 -0.45
CA ARG A 107 -13.63 3.96 -1.10
C ARG A 107 -13.45 5.24 -0.29
N ALA A 108 -13.65 5.18 1.03
CA ALA A 108 -13.45 6.33 1.92
C ALA A 108 -11.98 6.79 1.89
N PHE A 109 -11.05 5.85 1.96
CA PHE A 109 -9.62 6.14 1.81
C PHE A 109 -9.30 6.78 0.46
N TRP A 110 -9.86 6.27 -0.63
CA TRP A 110 -9.66 6.81 -1.97
C TRP A 110 -10.07 8.29 -2.05
N VAL A 111 -11.21 8.65 -1.47
CA VAL A 111 -11.67 10.06 -1.45
C VAL A 111 -10.64 10.96 -0.78
N ARG A 112 -10.10 10.58 0.38
CA ARG A 112 -9.06 11.33 1.11
C ARG A 112 -7.74 11.37 0.33
N TYR A 113 -7.37 10.25 -0.27
CA TYR A 113 -6.17 10.18 -1.09
C TYR A 113 -6.26 11.08 -2.34
N GLN A 114 -7.44 11.16 -3.00
CA GLN A 114 -7.68 12.10 -4.09
C GLN A 114 -7.61 13.56 -3.63
N ALA A 115 -8.16 13.89 -2.47
CA ALA A 115 -8.07 15.23 -1.88
C ALA A 115 -6.59 15.63 -1.62
N HIS A 116 -5.78 14.69 -1.10
CA HIS A 116 -4.35 14.91 -0.94
C HIS A 116 -3.64 15.15 -2.29
N LEU A 117 -3.89 14.34 -3.30
CA LEU A 117 -3.30 14.52 -4.63
C LEU A 117 -3.64 15.88 -5.25
N GLN A 118 -4.82 16.42 -4.92
CA GLN A 118 -5.25 17.78 -5.30
C GLN A 118 -4.71 18.87 -4.37
N LYS A 119 -3.85 18.54 -3.41
CA LYS A 119 -3.27 19.46 -2.40
C LYS A 119 -4.33 20.17 -1.53
N LYS A 120 -5.47 19.53 -1.31
CA LYS A 120 -6.56 20.05 -0.47
C LYS A 120 -6.45 19.55 0.98
N GLU A 121 -5.85 18.39 1.18
CA GLU A 121 -5.67 17.75 2.49
C GLU A 121 -4.26 17.20 2.62
N ASP A 122 -3.86 16.94 3.88
CA ASP A 122 -2.62 16.26 4.19
C ASP A 122 -2.65 14.79 3.72
N PHE A 123 -1.46 14.17 3.69
CA PHE A 123 -1.36 12.75 3.32
C PHE A 123 -2.15 11.88 4.31
N PRO A 124 -3.05 11.00 3.83
CA PRO A 124 -3.81 10.11 4.70
C PRO A 124 -2.92 8.99 5.23
N HIS A 125 -2.46 9.13 6.47
CA HIS A 125 -1.54 8.19 7.12
C HIS A 125 -2.14 6.80 7.37
N GLU A 126 -3.45 6.64 7.27
CA GLU A 126 -4.17 5.36 7.26
C GLU A 126 -3.69 4.44 6.14
N MET A 127 -3.02 4.97 5.15
CA MET A 127 -2.29 4.18 4.16
C MET A 127 -1.39 3.14 4.82
N GLY A 128 -0.71 3.49 5.94
CA GLY A 128 0.13 2.55 6.68
C GLY A 128 -0.67 1.35 7.19
N ILE A 129 -1.86 1.58 7.74
CA ILE A 129 -2.76 0.50 8.19
C ILE A 129 -3.21 -0.34 6.99
N LEU A 130 -3.63 0.27 5.89
CA LEU A 130 -4.00 -0.46 4.69
C LEU A 130 -2.84 -1.28 4.11
N LEU A 131 -1.59 -0.87 4.34
CA LEU A 131 -0.37 -1.60 3.95
C LEU A 131 0.04 -2.70 4.95
N GLY A 132 -0.73 -2.90 6.02
CA GLY A 132 -0.45 -3.91 7.03
C GLY A 132 0.69 -3.53 7.98
N TYR A 133 0.94 -2.23 8.18
CA TYR A 133 1.95 -1.76 9.15
C TYR A 133 1.34 -1.73 10.56
N PRO A 134 2.10 -2.12 11.61
CA PRO A 134 1.64 -2.03 12.98
C PRO A 134 1.10 -0.63 13.33
N VAL A 135 0.00 -0.56 14.07
CA VAL A 135 -0.62 0.72 14.46
C VAL A 135 0.38 1.61 15.19
N GLU A 136 1.18 1.02 16.07
CA GLU A 136 2.19 1.73 16.86
C GLU A 136 3.22 2.43 15.97
N ASP A 137 3.61 1.80 14.87
CA ASP A 137 4.56 2.37 13.93
C ASP A 137 3.92 3.48 13.08
N VAL A 138 2.65 3.32 12.70
CA VAL A 138 1.89 4.36 11.99
C VAL A 138 1.69 5.59 12.91
N GLU A 139 1.30 5.38 14.17
CA GLU A 139 1.17 6.45 15.16
C GLU A 139 2.50 7.12 15.46
N GLY A 140 3.57 6.33 15.60
CA GLY A 140 4.94 6.84 15.78
C GLY A 140 5.39 7.70 14.58
N PHE A 141 5.07 7.26 13.36
CA PHE A 141 5.35 8.05 12.15
C PHE A 141 4.63 9.41 12.17
N ILE A 142 3.36 9.42 12.51
CA ILE A 142 2.54 10.64 12.61
C ILE A 142 3.12 11.56 13.69
N LEU A 143 3.34 11.04 14.91
CA LEU A 143 3.84 11.80 16.06
C LEU A 143 5.19 12.43 15.77
N HIS A 144 6.11 11.66 15.20
CA HIS A 144 7.48 12.11 14.94
C HIS A 144 7.70 12.69 13.54
N LYS A 145 6.64 12.85 12.75
CA LYS A 145 6.72 13.38 11.37
C LYS A 145 7.76 12.63 10.53
N GLY A 146 7.78 11.31 10.68
CA GLY A 146 8.69 10.42 9.97
C GLY A 146 10.14 10.47 10.43
N LYS A 147 10.45 11.10 11.59
CA LYS A 147 11.79 11.16 12.20
C LYS A 147 11.85 10.27 13.43
N ASN A 148 13.05 10.13 14.06
CA ASN A 148 13.26 9.42 15.33
C ASN A 148 12.79 7.95 15.34
N TYR A 149 12.88 7.27 14.21
CA TYR A 149 12.59 5.85 14.11
C TYR A 149 13.77 5.00 14.62
N LEU A 150 13.47 3.79 15.11
CA LEU A 150 14.48 2.84 15.59
C LEU A 150 15.24 2.20 14.41
N CYS A 151 14.50 1.78 13.39
CA CYS A 151 15.07 1.27 12.15
C CYS A 151 14.11 1.51 10.98
N ALA A 152 14.63 1.41 9.76
CA ALA A 152 13.86 1.52 8.54
C ALA A 152 14.05 0.28 7.66
N GLY A 153 12.93 -0.33 7.25
CA GLY A 153 12.87 -1.42 6.30
C GLY A 153 11.82 -1.12 5.24
N TYR A 154 10.79 -1.96 5.13
CA TYR A 154 9.62 -1.65 4.31
C TYR A 154 8.81 -0.47 4.87
N TRP A 155 8.89 -0.27 6.17
CA TRP A 155 8.36 0.90 6.88
C TRP A 155 9.34 1.34 7.98
N LYS A 156 9.05 2.46 8.64
CA LYS A 156 9.82 2.97 9.78
C LYS A 156 9.25 2.40 11.06
N VAL A 157 10.08 1.71 11.83
CA VAL A 157 9.73 1.07 13.11
C VAL A 157 9.99 2.06 14.25
N TYR A 158 9.02 2.24 15.12
CA TYR A 158 9.08 3.16 16.26
C TYR A 158 9.03 2.45 17.62
N VAL A 159 8.53 1.24 17.66
CA VAL A 159 8.38 0.45 18.88
C VAL A 159 9.04 -0.92 18.71
N ASN A 160 9.68 -1.41 19.79
CA ASN A 160 10.26 -2.76 19.85
C ASN A 160 9.21 -3.80 20.21
#